data_e25bab3dbbaaf34d5a3ee530e0d9260a
#
_entry.id   e25bab3dbbaaf34d5a3ee530e0d9260a
#
_cell.length_a   1.000
_cell.length_b   1.000
_cell.length_c   1.000
_cell.angle_alpha   90.00
_cell.angle_beta   90.00
_cell.angle_gamma   90.00
#
_symmetry.space_group_name_H-M   'P 1'
#
loop_
_entity.id
_entity.type
_entity.pdbx_description
1 polymer ?
#
loop_
_entity_poly.entity_id
_entity_poly.type
_entity_poly.pdbx_seq_one_letter_code
_entity_poly.pdbx_strand_id
1 'polypeptide(L)'
;VEIVVGYKNLGELSDKIKPFSYRVLKDDCLDLPKKTFMKRVITLSAEQQKVYKQMKEMALAQLNGKLLTTANALTQLMRLHQITCGHFKANDGSTQTIKNNRLDELTNLLDEVEGKAVIWAHYQYDVQTIIEAIKKEYGNDAVVDYYGKTPSDERQDNITKFQDDPRCRFLVGTPSTGGYGITLTAASTMIYYSNGYDLEKRQQSEA
;
A
#
# COMPACT_ATOMS: atom_id res chain seq x y z
N VAL A 1 -26.72 -14.51 -8.03
CA VAL A 1 -25.70 -13.52 -8.37
C VAL A 1 -25.06 -14.00 -9.66
N GLU A 2 -25.22 -13.25 -10.74
CA GLU A 2 -24.53 -13.54 -12.00
C GLU A 2 -23.05 -13.21 -11.83
N ILE A 3 -22.20 -14.16 -12.16
CA ILE A 3 -20.74 -14.00 -12.12
C ILE A 3 -20.24 -13.87 -13.56
N VAL A 4 -19.60 -12.77 -13.87
CA VAL A 4 -18.93 -12.58 -15.16
C VAL A 4 -17.72 -13.51 -15.22
N VAL A 5 -17.76 -14.52 -16.08
CA VAL A 5 -16.69 -15.52 -16.25
C VAL A 5 -15.72 -15.22 -17.40
N GLY A 6 -16.02 -14.18 -18.21
CA GLY A 6 -15.16 -13.78 -19.32
C GLY A 6 -15.85 -12.82 -20.29
N TYR A 7 -15.08 -12.33 -21.23
CA TYR A 7 -15.54 -11.42 -22.29
C TYR A 7 -15.32 -12.08 -23.65
N LYS A 8 -16.23 -11.82 -24.60
CA LYS A 8 -16.13 -12.28 -26.00
C LYS A 8 -16.08 -11.07 -26.93
N ASN A 9 -15.59 -11.28 -28.14
CA ASN A 9 -15.58 -10.32 -29.23
C ASN A 9 -14.85 -8.99 -28.90
N LEU A 10 -13.78 -9.05 -28.10
CA LEU A 10 -13.01 -7.85 -27.73
C LEU A 10 -12.37 -7.17 -28.95
N GLY A 11 -12.01 -7.93 -30.01
CA GLY A 11 -11.53 -7.40 -31.29
C GLY A 11 -12.58 -6.54 -31.96
N GLU A 12 -13.81 -7.02 -32.12
CA GLU A 12 -14.93 -6.27 -32.71
C GLU A 12 -15.25 -5.00 -31.93
N LEU A 13 -15.23 -5.07 -30.58
CA LEU A 13 -15.39 -3.90 -29.73
C LEU A 13 -14.29 -2.87 -29.97
N SER A 14 -13.03 -3.31 -30.04
CA SER A 14 -11.88 -2.45 -30.32
C SER A 14 -12.03 -1.72 -31.66
N ASP A 15 -12.41 -2.44 -32.72
CA ASP A 15 -12.61 -1.85 -34.05
C ASP A 15 -13.75 -0.83 -34.09
N LYS A 16 -14.84 -1.07 -33.35
CA LYS A 16 -15.94 -0.15 -33.24
C LYS A 16 -15.60 1.13 -32.46
N ILE A 17 -14.73 1.05 -31.45
CA ILE A 17 -14.33 2.23 -30.65
C ILE A 17 -13.21 3.02 -31.31
N LYS A 18 -12.37 2.40 -32.13
CA LYS A 18 -11.18 2.98 -32.78
C LYS A 18 -11.42 4.33 -33.47
N PRO A 19 -12.56 4.58 -34.19
CA PRO A 19 -12.79 5.84 -34.87
C PRO A 19 -12.95 7.07 -33.94
N PHE A 20 -13.30 6.86 -32.67
CA PHE A 20 -13.54 7.93 -31.69
C PHE A 20 -12.76 7.75 -30.37
N SER A 21 -11.76 6.84 -30.37
CA SER A 21 -10.85 6.63 -29.24
C SER A 21 -9.40 6.75 -29.70
N TYR A 22 -8.56 7.30 -28.84
CA TYR A 22 -7.12 7.34 -29.04
C TYR A 22 -6.44 6.70 -27.84
N ARG A 23 -5.58 5.71 -28.07
CA ARG A 23 -4.83 5.00 -27.05
C ARG A 23 -3.36 5.15 -27.33
N VAL A 24 -2.61 5.60 -26.33
CA VAL A 24 -1.15 5.72 -26.34
C VAL A 24 -0.61 4.94 -25.15
N LEU A 25 0.37 4.11 -25.40
CA LEU A 25 1.11 3.44 -24.34
C LEU A 25 2.34 4.28 -23.96
N LYS A 26 2.69 4.29 -22.68
CA LYS A 26 3.89 5.00 -22.21
C LYS A 26 5.15 4.51 -22.92
N ASP A 27 5.25 3.20 -23.12
CA ASP A 27 6.39 2.55 -23.78
C ASP A 27 6.54 2.95 -25.26
N ASP A 28 5.46 3.45 -25.90
CA ASP A 28 5.50 3.91 -27.30
C ASP A 28 5.92 5.39 -27.42
N CYS A 29 5.85 6.15 -26.34
CA CYS A 29 6.00 7.62 -26.38
C CYS A 29 7.10 8.17 -25.48
N LEU A 30 7.58 7.40 -24.51
CA LEU A 30 8.54 7.85 -23.53
C LEU A 30 9.72 6.88 -23.47
N ASP A 31 10.92 7.41 -23.59
CA ASP A 31 12.16 6.67 -23.34
C ASP A 31 12.46 6.69 -21.83
N LEU A 32 11.76 5.84 -21.09
CA LEU A 32 11.91 5.72 -19.64
C LEU A 32 12.74 4.48 -19.30
N PRO A 33 13.58 4.55 -18.27
CA PRO A 33 14.28 3.38 -17.77
C PRO A 33 13.27 2.30 -17.34
N LYS A 34 13.63 1.04 -17.56
CA LYS A 34 12.77 -0.10 -17.19
C LYS A 34 12.56 -0.14 -15.67
N LYS A 35 11.32 -0.39 -15.25
CA LYS A 35 11.00 -0.63 -13.85
C LYS A 35 11.70 -1.88 -13.35
N THR A 36 12.38 -1.76 -12.21
CA THR A 36 13.00 -2.90 -11.52
C THR A 36 12.18 -3.22 -10.27
N PHE A 37 11.78 -4.48 -10.13
CA PHE A 37 11.02 -4.94 -8.99
C PHE A 37 11.90 -5.74 -8.05
N MET A 38 11.94 -5.33 -6.78
CA MET A 38 12.68 -6.02 -5.73
C MET A 38 11.72 -6.46 -4.61
N LYS A 39 12.06 -7.56 -3.95
CA LYS A 39 11.30 -8.08 -2.81
C LYS A 39 12.23 -8.21 -1.60
N ARG A 40 11.84 -7.58 -0.49
CA ARG A 40 12.46 -7.78 0.82
C ARG A 40 11.63 -8.79 1.61
N VAL A 41 12.26 -9.89 2.02
CA VAL A 41 11.61 -10.94 2.81
C VAL A 41 11.90 -10.68 4.28
N ILE A 42 10.85 -10.49 5.07
CA ILE A 42 10.94 -10.17 6.49
C ILE A 42 10.39 -11.35 7.30
N THR A 43 11.19 -11.89 8.20
CA THR A 43 10.75 -12.94 9.11
C THR A 43 9.88 -12.35 10.22
N LEU A 44 8.72 -12.97 10.46
CA LEU A 44 7.86 -12.59 11.58
C LEU A 44 8.59 -12.80 12.91
N SER A 45 8.43 -11.88 13.85
CA SER A 45 8.92 -12.02 15.22
C SER A 45 8.26 -13.23 15.92
N ALA A 46 8.86 -13.74 16.97
CA ALA A 46 8.29 -14.83 17.75
C ALA A 46 6.89 -14.50 18.29
N GLU A 47 6.68 -13.24 18.69
CA GLU A 47 5.39 -12.75 19.14
C GLU A 47 4.35 -12.73 18.01
N GLN A 48 4.71 -12.20 16.84
CA GLN A 48 3.84 -12.23 15.66
C GLN A 48 3.47 -13.66 15.26
N GLN A 49 4.44 -14.57 15.24
CA GLN A 49 4.20 -15.98 14.90
C GLN A 49 3.20 -16.63 15.85
N LYS A 50 3.34 -16.38 17.16
CA LYS A 50 2.42 -16.88 18.19
C LYS A 50 1.01 -16.37 17.96
N VAL A 51 0.84 -15.06 17.84
CA VAL A 51 -0.48 -14.42 17.63
C VAL A 51 -1.09 -14.85 16.30
N TYR A 52 -0.29 -14.90 15.24
CA TYR A 52 -0.74 -15.35 13.91
C TYR A 52 -1.25 -16.80 13.95
N LYS A 53 -0.52 -17.70 14.60
CA LYS A 53 -0.91 -19.12 14.75
C LYS A 53 -2.22 -19.24 15.50
N GLN A 54 -2.37 -18.57 16.65
CA GLN A 54 -3.61 -18.55 17.44
C GLN A 54 -4.80 -18.05 16.62
N MET A 55 -4.65 -16.93 15.91
CA MET A 55 -5.71 -16.38 15.07
C MET A 55 -6.08 -17.31 13.92
N LYS A 56 -5.09 -17.96 13.29
CA LYS A 56 -5.32 -18.94 12.21
C LYS A 56 -6.07 -20.18 12.73
N GLU A 57 -5.71 -20.70 13.89
CA GLU A 57 -6.37 -21.84 14.50
C GLU A 57 -7.83 -21.51 14.87
N MET A 58 -8.09 -20.33 15.43
CA MET A 58 -9.46 -19.87 15.70
C MET A 58 -10.30 -19.74 14.42
N ALA A 59 -9.72 -19.17 13.35
CA ALA A 59 -10.38 -19.06 12.06
C ALA A 59 -10.72 -20.42 11.46
N LEU A 60 -9.81 -21.39 11.52
CA LEU A 60 -10.03 -22.75 11.05
C LEU A 60 -11.08 -23.49 11.88
N ALA A 61 -11.08 -23.33 13.20
CA ALA A 61 -12.10 -23.93 14.08
C ALA A 61 -13.50 -23.40 13.76
N GLN A 62 -13.64 -22.10 13.47
CA GLN A 62 -14.90 -21.52 13.03
C GLN A 62 -15.35 -22.04 11.66
N LEU A 63 -14.42 -22.23 10.72
CA LEU A 63 -14.71 -22.85 9.41
C LEU A 63 -15.25 -24.28 9.56
N ASN A 64 -14.61 -25.11 10.38
CA ASN A 64 -15.00 -26.49 10.60
C ASN A 64 -16.34 -26.61 11.33
N GLY A 65 -16.69 -25.62 12.17
CA GLY A 65 -17.97 -25.52 12.88
C GLY A 65 -19.13 -24.98 12.03
N LYS A 66 -18.94 -24.71 10.73
CA LYS A 66 -19.95 -24.14 9.79
C LYS A 66 -20.54 -22.79 10.21
N LEU A 67 -19.85 -22.04 11.07
CA LEU A 67 -20.29 -20.73 11.59
C LEU A 67 -19.75 -19.52 10.79
N LEU A 68 -18.96 -19.75 9.75
CA LEU A 68 -18.37 -18.67 8.97
C LEU A 68 -19.27 -18.23 7.82
N THR A 69 -19.76 -17.00 7.94
CA THR A 69 -20.24 -16.23 6.79
C THR A 69 -19.04 -15.68 6.00
N THR A 70 -19.23 -15.35 4.72
CA THR A 70 -18.20 -14.72 3.88
C THR A 70 -17.61 -13.47 4.55
N ALA A 71 -18.43 -12.68 5.21
CA ALA A 71 -18.00 -11.48 5.94
C ALA A 71 -17.03 -11.82 7.09
N ASN A 72 -17.28 -12.88 7.83
CA ASN A 72 -16.41 -13.32 8.91
C ASN A 72 -15.07 -13.85 8.38
N ALA A 73 -15.07 -14.57 7.24
CA ALA A 73 -13.85 -15.06 6.60
C ALA A 73 -12.95 -13.89 6.16
N LEU A 74 -13.52 -12.86 5.51
CA LEU A 74 -12.79 -11.66 5.12
C LEU A 74 -12.20 -10.92 6.33
N THR A 75 -12.97 -10.79 7.42
CA THR A 75 -12.50 -10.18 8.66
C THR A 75 -11.30 -10.94 9.23
N GLN A 76 -11.33 -12.27 9.23
CA GLN A 76 -10.20 -13.08 9.70
C GLN A 76 -8.95 -12.90 8.84
N LEU A 77 -9.10 -12.88 7.51
CA LEU A 77 -8.00 -12.60 6.59
C LEU A 77 -7.39 -11.21 6.84
N MET A 78 -8.22 -10.19 7.03
CA MET A 78 -7.74 -8.85 7.36
C MET A 78 -6.97 -8.82 8.68
N ARG A 79 -7.44 -9.52 9.72
CA ARG A 79 -6.75 -9.61 11.01
C ARG A 79 -5.40 -10.32 10.88
N LEU A 80 -5.34 -11.43 10.15
CA LEU A 80 -4.08 -12.12 9.86
C LEU A 80 -3.09 -11.21 9.12
N HIS A 81 -3.58 -10.45 8.14
CA HIS A 81 -2.75 -9.47 7.43
C HIS A 81 -2.25 -8.35 8.36
N GLN A 82 -3.11 -7.78 9.22
CA GLN A 82 -2.71 -6.78 10.22
C GLN A 82 -1.62 -7.32 11.15
N ILE A 83 -1.74 -8.56 11.64
CA ILE A 83 -0.72 -9.19 12.49
C ILE A 83 0.63 -9.24 11.76
N THR A 84 0.65 -9.54 10.46
CA THR A 84 1.91 -9.51 9.68
C THR A 84 2.47 -8.09 9.53
N CYS A 85 1.64 -7.05 9.63
CA CYS A 85 2.05 -5.65 9.64
C CYS A 85 2.50 -5.16 11.04
N GLY A 86 2.34 -5.98 12.09
CA GLY A 86 2.76 -5.64 13.45
C GLY A 86 1.70 -4.98 14.30
N HIS A 87 0.43 -5.08 13.93
CA HIS A 87 -0.68 -4.59 14.73
C HIS A 87 -1.95 -5.42 14.48
N PHE A 88 -2.95 -5.26 15.31
CA PHE A 88 -4.31 -5.75 15.05
C PHE A 88 -5.34 -4.92 15.80
N LYS A 89 -6.57 -4.94 15.31
CA LYS A 89 -7.69 -4.27 15.94
C LYS A 89 -8.36 -5.23 16.91
N ALA A 90 -8.37 -4.89 18.20
CA ALA A 90 -9.07 -5.66 19.21
C ALA A 90 -10.61 -5.50 19.11
N ASN A 91 -11.36 -6.32 19.83
CA ASN A 91 -12.83 -6.30 19.76
C ASN A 91 -13.45 -5.01 20.34
N ASP A 92 -12.75 -4.34 21.22
CA ASP A 92 -13.15 -3.02 21.79
C ASP A 92 -12.84 -1.84 20.84
N GLY A 93 -12.30 -2.13 19.66
CA GLY A 93 -11.92 -1.14 18.66
C GLY A 93 -10.53 -0.52 18.86
N SER A 94 -9.81 -0.85 19.94
CA SER A 94 -8.44 -0.40 20.16
C SER A 94 -7.48 -1.09 19.19
N THR A 95 -6.39 -0.39 18.84
CA THR A 95 -5.30 -0.98 18.05
C THR A 95 -4.20 -1.44 19.00
N GLN A 96 -3.86 -2.72 18.92
CA GLN A 96 -2.77 -3.33 19.67
C GLN A 96 -1.55 -3.46 18.79
N THR A 97 -0.39 -3.04 19.29
CA THR A 97 0.89 -3.16 18.61
C THR A 97 1.54 -4.50 18.96
N ILE A 98 2.15 -5.14 17.97
CA ILE A 98 2.95 -6.35 18.13
C ILE A 98 4.38 -6.01 17.69
N LYS A 99 5.38 -6.38 18.50
CA LYS A 99 6.77 -6.21 18.12
C LYS A 99 7.04 -6.92 16.79
N ASN A 100 7.57 -6.18 15.83
CA ASN A 100 7.82 -6.66 14.48
C ASN A 100 9.12 -6.06 13.92
N ASN A 101 9.69 -6.70 12.89
CA ASN A 101 10.92 -6.29 12.25
C ASN A 101 10.69 -5.49 10.96
N ARG A 102 9.43 -5.24 10.60
CA ARG A 102 9.09 -4.60 9.30
C ARG A 102 9.48 -3.14 9.27
N LEU A 103 9.26 -2.43 10.38
CA LEU A 103 9.61 -1.01 10.46
C LEU A 103 11.13 -0.82 10.45
N ASP A 104 11.87 -1.66 11.17
CA ASP A 104 13.33 -1.62 11.18
C ASP A 104 13.89 -1.90 9.78
N GLU A 105 13.34 -2.89 9.07
CA GLU A 105 13.74 -3.18 7.69
C GLU A 105 13.38 -2.04 6.72
N LEU A 106 12.25 -1.37 6.94
CA LEU A 106 11.91 -0.18 6.16
C LEU A 106 12.95 0.92 6.38
N THR A 107 13.32 1.21 7.63
CA THR A 107 14.33 2.24 7.95
C THR A 107 15.66 1.91 7.28
N ASN A 108 16.14 0.66 7.39
CA ASN A 108 17.35 0.22 6.70
C ASN A 108 17.25 0.42 5.17
N LEU A 109 16.09 0.10 4.59
CA LEU A 109 15.86 0.30 3.15
C LEU A 109 15.88 1.78 2.77
N LEU A 110 15.35 2.68 3.62
CA LEU A 110 15.34 4.12 3.35
C LEU A 110 16.76 4.72 3.36
N ASP A 111 17.69 4.12 4.12
CA ASP A 111 19.11 4.51 4.09
C ASP A 111 19.80 4.10 2.77
N GLU A 112 19.33 3.03 2.13
CA GLU A 112 19.83 2.59 0.82
C GLU A 112 19.27 3.42 -0.34
N VAL A 113 18.14 4.14 -0.13
CA VAL A 113 17.47 4.89 -1.20
C VAL A 113 18.18 6.21 -1.46
N GLU A 114 18.65 6.38 -2.68
CA GLU A 114 19.14 7.67 -3.18
C GLU A 114 17.95 8.51 -3.69
N GLY A 115 17.87 9.78 -3.25
CA GLY A 115 16.82 10.70 -3.68
C GLY A 115 15.50 10.55 -2.91
N LYS A 116 14.37 10.69 -3.64
CA LYS A 116 13.04 10.69 -3.05
C LYS A 116 12.33 9.35 -3.25
N ALA A 117 11.55 8.97 -2.24
CA ALA A 117 10.74 7.74 -2.29
C ALA A 117 9.29 7.97 -1.89
N VAL A 118 8.40 7.23 -2.55
CA VAL A 118 6.99 7.09 -2.17
C VAL A 118 6.79 5.79 -1.42
N ILE A 119 6.15 5.85 -0.25
CA ILE A 119 5.91 4.70 0.61
C ILE A 119 4.41 4.48 0.73
N TRP A 120 3.93 3.38 0.18
CA TRP A 120 2.53 3.00 0.25
C TRP A 120 2.28 2.00 1.37
N ALA A 121 1.31 2.30 2.24
CA ALA A 121 0.83 1.39 3.26
C ALA A 121 -0.69 1.23 3.18
N HIS A 122 -1.18 0.01 3.40
CA HIS A 122 -2.61 -0.30 3.29
C HIS A 122 -3.42 0.24 4.48
N TYR A 123 -2.83 0.24 5.68
CA TYR A 123 -3.51 0.66 6.91
C TYR A 123 -3.07 2.06 7.34
N GLN A 124 -4.04 2.87 7.82
CA GLN A 124 -3.75 4.20 8.36
C GLN A 124 -2.81 4.16 9.58
N TYR A 125 -2.90 3.09 10.36
CA TYR A 125 -1.98 2.86 11.48
C TYR A 125 -0.54 2.75 11.01
N ASP A 126 -0.29 1.94 9.96
CA ASP A 126 1.03 1.80 9.36
C ASP A 126 1.56 3.14 8.85
N VAL A 127 0.71 3.93 8.15
CA VAL A 127 1.08 5.27 7.66
C VAL A 127 1.58 6.15 8.81
N GLN A 128 0.84 6.22 9.90
CA GLN A 128 1.22 7.03 11.07
C GLN A 128 2.52 6.56 11.70
N THR A 129 2.68 5.25 11.91
CA THR A 129 3.89 4.66 12.49
C THR A 129 5.12 4.92 11.62
N ILE A 130 4.98 4.81 10.29
CA ILE A 130 6.07 5.09 9.34
C ILE A 130 6.46 6.58 9.39
N ILE A 131 5.48 7.49 9.39
CA ILE A 131 5.73 8.93 9.47
C ILE A 131 6.49 9.28 10.75
N GLU A 132 6.06 8.74 11.90
CA GLU A 132 6.74 8.96 13.18
C GLU A 132 8.19 8.46 13.16
N ALA A 133 8.43 7.27 12.61
CA ALA A 133 9.77 6.73 12.46
C ALA A 133 10.66 7.60 11.56
N ILE A 134 10.14 8.04 10.41
CA ILE A 134 10.89 8.90 9.49
C ILE A 134 11.19 10.26 10.13
N LYS A 135 10.22 10.87 10.81
CA LYS A 135 10.45 12.15 11.51
C LYS A 135 11.52 12.04 12.59
N LYS A 136 11.53 10.92 13.30
CA LYS A 136 12.54 10.67 14.35
C LYS A 136 13.94 10.53 13.77
N GLU A 137 14.11 9.84 12.64
CA GLU A 137 15.40 9.51 12.04
C GLU A 137 15.93 10.62 11.14
N TYR A 138 15.06 11.20 10.29
CA TYR A 138 15.44 12.15 9.24
C TYR A 138 14.96 13.58 9.49
N GLY A 139 14.18 13.81 10.56
CA GLY A 139 13.61 15.12 10.88
C GLY A 139 12.21 15.37 10.32
N ASN A 140 11.54 16.39 10.86
CA ASN A 140 10.15 16.70 10.53
C ASN A 140 9.93 17.12 9.07
N ASP A 141 10.91 17.75 8.46
CA ASP A 141 10.81 18.22 7.07
C ASP A 141 11.02 17.12 6.04
N ALA A 142 11.53 15.95 6.46
CA ALA A 142 11.88 14.86 5.56
C ALA A 142 10.68 14.11 4.99
N VAL A 143 9.48 14.25 5.57
CA VAL A 143 8.32 13.47 5.20
C VAL A 143 7.05 14.30 5.14
N VAL A 144 6.21 13.99 4.15
CA VAL A 144 4.82 14.44 4.05
C VAL A 144 3.88 13.24 3.95
N ASP A 145 2.63 13.45 4.31
CA ASP A 145 1.61 12.42 4.29
C ASP A 145 0.56 12.65 3.18
N TYR A 146 0.00 11.54 2.68
CA TYR A 146 -1.09 11.56 1.71
C TYR A 146 -2.04 10.37 1.93
N TYR A 147 -2.98 10.51 2.86
CA TYR A 147 -3.92 9.45 3.21
C TYR A 147 -5.26 10.02 3.69
N GLY A 148 -6.18 9.17 4.14
CA GLY A 148 -7.55 9.58 4.47
C GLY A 148 -7.68 10.62 5.60
N LYS A 149 -6.67 10.75 6.48
CA LYS A 149 -6.67 11.77 7.54
C LYS A 149 -5.95 13.06 7.14
N THR A 150 -5.21 13.08 6.04
CA THR A 150 -4.62 14.31 5.53
C THR A 150 -5.74 15.25 5.11
N PRO A 151 -5.84 16.47 5.68
CA PRO A 151 -6.83 17.47 5.28
C PRO A 151 -6.77 17.74 3.78
N SER A 152 -7.94 17.96 3.17
CA SER A 152 -8.03 18.12 1.70
C SER A 152 -7.29 19.35 1.18
N ASP A 153 -7.24 20.40 1.97
CA ASP A 153 -6.53 21.66 1.71
C ASP A 153 -5.00 21.49 1.80
N GLU A 154 -4.51 20.62 2.67
CA GLU A 154 -3.07 20.34 2.81
C GLU A 154 -2.52 19.38 1.76
N ARG A 155 -3.38 18.59 1.09
CA ARG A 155 -2.93 17.54 0.16
C ARG A 155 -2.10 18.08 -1.00
N GLN A 156 -2.53 19.19 -1.59
CA GLN A 156 -1.79 19.78 -2.70
C GLN A 156 -0.46 20.37 -2.24
N ASP A 157 -0.43 21.00 -1.08
CA ASP A 157 0.80 21.56 -0.50
C ASP A 157 1.80 20.45 -0.17
N ASN A 158 1.33 19.31 0.34
CA ASN A 158 2.16 18.14 0.59
C ASN A 158 2.77 17.56 -0.69
N ILE A 159 2.00 17.50 -1.80
CA ILE A 159 2.53 17.10 -3.10
C ILE A 159 3.59 18.08 -3.58
N THR A 160 3.30 19.39 -3.53
CA THR A 160 4.23 20.44 -3.94
C THR A 160 5.51 20.40 -3.10
N LYS A 161 5.38 20.30 -1.78
CA LYS A 161 6.54 20.14 -0.88
C LYS A 161 7.36 18.89 -1.23
N PHE A 162 6.72 17.75 -1.49
CA PHE A 162 7.42 16.55 -1.91
C PHE A 162 8.14 16.72 -3.25
N GLN A 163 7.52 17.40 -4.22
CA GLN A 163 8.13 17.60 -5.53
C GLN A 163 9.33 18.57 -5.47
N ASP A 164 9.17 19.71 -4.78
CA ASP A 164 10.06 20.86 -4.94
C ASP A 164 11.07 21.04 -3.79
N ASP A 165 10.76 20.62 -2.55
CA ASP A 165 11.67 20.78 -1.41
C ASP A 165 12.67 19.63 -1.36
N PRO A 166 13.99 19.88 -1.52
CA PRO A 166 15.01 18.83 -1.46
C PRO A 166 15.14 18.18 -0.07
N ARG A 167 14.68 18.82 0.99
CA ARG A 167 14.66 18.25 2.34
C ARG A 167 13.54 17.21 2.51
N CYS A 168 12.46 17.37 1.76
CA CYS A 168 11.34 16.43 1.79
C CYS A 168 11.65 15.23 0.88
N ARG A 169 12.19 14.17 1.47
CA ARG A 169 12.60 12.95 0.75
C ARG A 169 11.51 11.92 0.62
N PHE A 170 10.53 11.89 1.52
CA PHE A 170 9.58 10.81 1.62
C PHE A 170 8.13 11.30 1.57
N LEU A 171 7.31 10.61 0.78
CA LEU A 171 5.86 10.75 0.81
C LEU A 171 5.28 9.42 1.30
N VAL A 172 4.48 9.45 2.37
CA VAL A 172 3.85 8.27 2.94
C VAL A 172 2.34 8.36 2.78
N GLY A 173 1.73 7.34 2.19
CA GLY A 173 0.29 7.39 1.95
C GLY A 173 -0.37 6.03 1.78
N THR A 174 -1.67 6.08 1.48
CA THR A 174 -2.44 4.89 1.13
C THR A 174 -2.73 4.88 -0.37
N PRO A 175 -2.58 3.74 -1.07
CA PRO A 175 -2.91 3.65 -2.50
C PRO A 175 -4.36 4.03 -2.82
N SER A 176 -5.27 3.83 -1.86
CA SER A 176 -6.68 4.19 -2.02
C SER A 176 -6.94 5.70 -2.08
N THR A 177 -6.05 6.52 -1.49
CA THR A 177 -6.19 7.99 -1.50
C THR A 177 -5.28 8.61 -2.54
N GLY A 178 -4.03 8.14 -2.65
CA GLY A 178 -2.99 8.73 -3.51
C GLY A 178 -2.70 7.96 -4.80
N GLY A 179 -3.35 6.82 -5.03
CA GLY A 179 -3.12 6.01 -6.23
C GLY A 179 -3.78 6.56 -7.51
N TYR A 180 -4.55 7.64 -7.41
CA TYR A 180 -5.26 8.22 -8.55
C TYR A 180 -4.98 9.71 -8.68
N GLY A 181 -4.64 10.14 -9.88
CA GLY A 181 -4.64 11.56 -10.26
C GLY A 181 -3.56 12.43 -9.64
N ILE A 182 -2.53 11.87 -9.04
CA ILE A 182 -1.37 12.63 -8.56
C ILE A 182 -0.12 12.27 -9.37
N THR A 183 0.71 13.27 -9.57
CA THR A 183 1.98 13.11 -10.28
C THR A 183 3.12 13.26 -9.28
N LEU A 184 3.95 12.20 -9.14
CA LEU A 184 5.04 12.14 -8.16
C LEU A 184 6.39 11.88 -8.85
N THR A 185 6.68 12.65 -9.90
CA THR A 185 7.87 12.48 -10.76
C THR A 185 9.20 12.72 -10.07
N ALA A 186 9.21 13.40 -8.91
CA ALA A 186 10.42 13.58 -8.12
C ALA A 186 10.96 12.29 -7.50
N ALA A 187 10.10 11.26 -7.37
CA ALA A 187 10.50 9.98 -6.80
C ALA A 187 10.98 9.01 -7.87
N SER A 188 12.14 8.41 -7.66
CA SER A 188 12.64 7.28 -8.45
C SER A 188 12.35 5.92 -7.81
N THR A 189 11.97 5.91 -6.55
CA THR A 189 11.75 4.70 -5.75
C THR A 189 10.35 4.68 -5.17
N MET A 190 9.71 3.50 -5.25
CA MET A 190 8.40 3.26 -4.66
C MET A 190 8.45 2.01 -3.79
N ILE A 191 8.01 2.15 -2.55
CA ILE A 191 8.06 1.09 -1.54
C ILE A 191 6.62 0.74 -1.12
N TYR A 192 6.26 -0.53 -1.20
CA TYR A 192 5.01 -1.04 -0.65
C TYR A 192 5.27 -1.71 0.68
N TYR A 193 5.00 -1.00 1.75
CA TYR A 193 5.10 -1.51 3.12
C TYR A 193 4.04 -2.58 3.38
N SER A 194 2.82 -2.36 2.92
CA SER A 194 1.74 -3.35 2.93
C SER A 194 0.85 -3.18 1.70
N ASN A 195 0.31 -4.30 1.19
CA ASN A 195 -0.55 -4.33 0.01
C ASN A 195 -1.99 -4.67 0.39
N GLY A 196 -2.95 -4.11 -0.34
CA GLY A 196 -4.31 -4.60 -0.38
C GLY A 196 -4.48 -5.70 -1.43
N TYR A 197 -5.72 -6.19 -1.58
CA TYR A 197 -6.09 -7.20 -2.58
C TYR A 197 -6.65 -6.59 -3.87
N ASP A 198 -6.56 -5.28 -4.03
CA ASP A 198 -7.07 -4.53 -5.17
C ASP A 198 -5.94 -4.29 -6.17
N LEU A 199 -5.95 -5.07 -7.26
CA LEU A 199 -4.93 -5.00 -8.30
C LEU A 199 -4.97 -3.66 -9.05
N GLU A 200 -6.15 -3.11 -9.27
CA GLU A 200 -6.31 -1.83 -9.98
C GLU A 200 -5.61 -0.71 -9.21
N LYS A 201 -5.88 -0.59 -7.90
CA LYS A 201 -5.21 0.41 -7.04
C LYS A 201 -3.69 0.23 -7.02
N ARG A 202 -3.23 -1.03 -7.04
CA ARG A 202 -1.80 -1.33 -7.11
C ARG A 202 -1.21 -0.81 -8.41
N GLN A 203 -1.80 -1.13 -9.55
CA GLN A 203 -1.32 -0.70 -10.87
C GLN A 203 -1.40 0.82 -11.05
N GLN A 204 -2.47 1.45 -10.57
CA GLN A 204 -2.62 2.91 -10.63
C GLN A 204 -1.57 3.63 -9.78
N SER A 205 -1.28 3.11 -8.58
CA SER A 205 -0.25 3.69 -7.72
C SER A 205 1.18 3.48 -8.22
N GLU A 206 1.40 2.60 -9.21
CA GLU A 206 2.70 2.38 -9.89
C GLU A 206 2.86 3.22 -11.16
N ALA A 207 1.78 3.84 -11.65
CA ALA A 207 1.75 4.56 -12.90
C ALA A 207 2.29 5.98 -12.77
#